data_469683398e0e91555e4b9d571c505abe
#
_entry.id   469683398e0e91555e4b9d571c505abe
#
_cell.length_a   1.000
_cell.length_b   1.000
_cell.length_c   1.000
_cell.angle_alpha   90.00
_cell.angle_beta   90.00
_cell.angle_gamma   90.00
#
_symmetry.space_group_name_H-M   'P 1'
#
loop_
_entity.id
_entity.type
_entity.pdbx_description
1 polymer ?
#
loop_
_entity_poly.entity_id
_entity_poly.type
_entity_poly.pdbx_seq_one_letter_code
_entity_poly.pdbx_strand_id
1 'polypeptide(L)'
;MRSCLALLVLFAVAAPAAAQAPPNPPRRPAPDFLFDKPHGFLTVRGSWLFARNGSDWYDFVTDQLTLKSKDFNSPGFGLDASVPLTSRIDLQFSFDVNRMNKTSEYRDWLDNNRLPIEQVTTLREINVGGNIRFGLTERGRQVSRLVWVPRKIVPFVGAGAGALNYRLQQTGDFVDYIDLGVFSDQFTSEGWTPSAQVFGGVDVRVFKRVYVTVDGRYLWAAHDLGRDWIDFEPLDLTGFRMSGGINLVF
;
A
#
# COMPACT_ATOMS: atom_id res chain seq x y z
N MET A 1 -13.13 -25.28 -23.28
CA MET A 1 -14.47 -24.71 -23.16
C MET A 1 -15.14 -25.24 -21.91
N ARG A 2 -15.10 -24.53 -20.80
CA ARG A 2 -15.92 -24.78 -19.60
C ARG A 2 -16.32 -23.44 -19.03
N SER A 3 -17.58 -23.09 -19.26
CA SER A 3 -18.25 -21.87 -18.82
C SER A 3 -18.53 -21.95 -17.32
N CYS A 4 -17.97 -21.05 -16.52
CA CYS A 4 -18.40 -20.83 -15.14
C CYS A 4 -19.61 -19.89 -15.16
N LEU A 5 -20.77 -20.46 -14.89
CA LEU A 5 -22.04 -19.75 -14.66
C LEU A 5 -21.97 -19.10 -13.27
N ALA A 6 -21.98 -17.79 -13.20
CA ALA A 6 -22.13 -17.05 -11.94
C ALA A 6 -23.61 -17.07 -11.55
N LEU A 7 -23.92 -17.72 -10.43
CA LEU A 7 -25.25 -17.79 -9.86
C LEU A 7 -25.51 -16.53 -9.02
N LEU A 8 -26.32 -15.62 -9.57
CA LEU A 8 -26.83 -14.44 -8.88
C LEU A 8 -28.03 -14.87 -8.05
N VAL A 9 -27.88 -14.97 -6.73
CA VAL A 9 -28.99 -15.25 -5.80
C VAL A 9 -29.67 -13.94 -5.44
N LEU A 10 -30.83 -13.70 -6.03
CA LEU A 10 -31.74 -12.61 -5.65
C LEU A 10 -32.54 -13.05 -4.40
N PHE A 11 -32.27 -12.45 -3.24
CA PHE A 11 -33.14 -12.53 -2.08
C PHE A 11 -34.28 -11.53 -2.20
N ALA A 12 -35.48 -12.01 -2.55
CA ALA A 12 -36.69 -11.24 -2.43
C ALA A 12 -37.15 -11.24 -0.97
N VAL A 13 -36.96 -10.13 -0.26
CA VAL A 13 -37.48 -9.91 1.08
C VAL A 13 -38.91 -9.38 0.96
N ALA A 14 -39.88 -10.17 1.31
CA ALA A 14 -41.26 -9.72 1.45
C ALA A 14 -41.38 -8.79 2.67
N ALA A 15 -41.65 -7.52 2.43
CA ALA A 15 -41.87 -6.52 3.46
C ALA A 15 -43.30 -6.69 4.05
N PRO A 16 -43.48 -6.79 5.37
CA PRO A 16 -44.80 -6.69 5.98
C PRO A 16 -45.33 -5.27 5.87
N ALA A 17 -46.60 -5.12 5.48
CA ALA A 17 -47.30 -3.84 5.46
C ALA A 17 -47.40 -3.27 6.87
N ALA A 18 -46.51 -2.39 7.23
CA ALA A 18 -46.54 -1.66 8.49
C ALA A 18 -47.53 -0.48 8.37
N ALA A 19 -48.44 -0.38 9.33
CA ALA A 19 -49.36 0.72 9.48
C ALA A 19 -48.61 2.06 9.45
N GLN A 20 -49.10 3.02 8.65
CA GLN A 20 -48.52 4.34 8.51
C GLN A 20 -48.50 5.07 9.86
N ALA A 21 -47.33 5.10 10.49
CA ALA A 21 -47.06 6.04 11.57
C ALA A 21 -47.11 7.48 11.03
N PRO A 22 -47.59 8.46 11.82
CA PRO A 22 -47.64 9.85 11.38
C PRO A 22 -46.26 10.31 10.88
N PRO A 23 -46.20 11.12 9.81
CA PRO A 23 -44.93 11.56 9.25
C PRO A 23 -44.10 12.23 10.33
N ASN A 24 -42.92 11.64 10.59
CA ASN A 24 -41.96 12.25 11.51
C ASN A 24 -41.68 13.69 11.04
N PRO A 25 -41.65 14.68 11.94
CA PRO A 25 -41.28 16.03 11.56
C PRO A 25 -39.92 16.02 10.88
N PRO A 26 -39.71 16.84 9.81
CA PRO A 26 -38.47 16.83 9.06
C PRO A 26 -37.31 17.00 10.04
N ARG A 27 -36.43 15.98 10.11
CA ARG A 27 -35.23 16.03 10.94
C ARG A 27 -34.43 17.25 10.50
N ARG A 28 -34.30 18.26 11.37
CA ARG A 28 -33.39 19.36 11.12
C ARG A 28 -32.02 18.78 10.77
N PRO A 29 -31.43 19.14 9.64
CA PRO A 29 -30.11 18.64 9.30
C PRO A 29 -29.16 18.91 10.47
N ALA A 30 -28.46 17.86 10.93
CA ALA A 30 -27.49 18.01 12.00
C ALA A 30 -26.48 19.11 11.60
N PRO A 31 -26.12 20.02 12.52
CA PRO A 31 -25.24 21.14 12.20
C PRO A 31 -23.93 20.63 11.54
N ASP A 32 -23.58 21.17 10.38
CA ASP A 32 -22.45 20.74 9.56
C ASP A 32 -21.16 21.47 9.95
N PHE A 33 -20.88 21.57 11.25
CA PHE A 33 -19.69 22.19 11.82
C PHE A 33 -19.10 21.36 12.96
N LEU A 34 -17.83 21.58 13.26
CA LEU A 34 -17.14 21.08 14.45
C LEU A 34 -17.00 22.20 15.48
N PHE A 35 -17.01 21.82 16.77
CA PHE A 35 -16.74 22.72 17.87
C PHE A 35 -15.27 22.93 17.95
N ASP A 36 -14.48 23.36 17.37
CA ASP A 36 -13.05 23.58 17.38
C ASP A 36 -12.33 23.13 16.10
N LYS A 37 -11.17 23.70 15.89
CA LYS A 37 -10.30 23.33 14.78
C LYS A 37 -9.66 21.98 15.10
N PRO A 38 -9.61 21.04 14.16
CA PRO A 38 -8.94 19.76 14.36
C PRO A 38 -7.46 19.90 14.72
N HIS A 39 -7.00 19.09 15.68
CA HIS A 39 -5.62 19.08 16.16
C HIS A 39 -4.80 17.94 15.53
N GLY A 40 -5.47 16.93 14.99
CA GLY A 40 -4.79 15.79 14.39
C GLY A 40 -5.66 14.97 13.43
N PHE A 41 -4.99 14.15 12.65
CA PHE A 41 -5.60 13.25 11.68
C PHE A 41 -4.91 11.90 11.76
N LEU A 42 -5.71 10.82 11.72
CA LEU A 42 -5.22 9.44 11.64
C LEU A 42 -5.84 8.78 10.43
N THR A 43 -5.00 8.33 9.50
CA THR A 43 -5.44 7.63 8.28
C THR A 43 -5.02 6.18 8.33
N VAL A 44 -5.96 5.29 8.08
CA VAL A 44 -5.72 3.86 7.86
C VAL A 44 -6.01 3.58 6.39
N ARG A 45 -5.08 2.95 5.68
CA ARG A 45 -5.19 2.69 4.23
C ARG A 45 -4.82 1.27 3.86
N GLY A 46 -5.55 0.72 2.88
CA GLY A 46 -5.10 -0.38 2.07
C GLY A 46 -4.39 0.15 0.83
N SER A 47 -3.37 -0.54 0.36
CA SER A 47 -2.59 -0.13 -0.80
C SER A 47 -2.26 -1.29 -1.72
N TRP A 48 -1.90 -0.94 -2.96
CA TRP A 48 -1.33 -1.86 -3.93
C TRP A 48 -0.03 -1.26 -4.45
N LEU A 49 1.07 -2.00 -4.28
CA LEU A 49 2.39 -1.64 -4.79
C LEU A 49 2.54 -2.15 -6.22
N PHE A 50 2.97 -1.27 -7.11
CA PHE A 50 3.49 -1.55 -8.44
C PHE A 50 5.00 -1.37 -8.39
N ALA A 51 5.73 -2.47 -8.27
CA ALA A 51 7.19 -2.45 -8.19
C ALA A 51 7.81 -2.08 -9.54
N ARG A 52 8.89 -1.30 -9.52
CA ARG A 52 9.63 -0.89 -10.72
C ARG A 52 10.48 -2.03 -11.28
N ASN A 53 11.06 -2.85 -10.40
CA ASN A 53 11.90 -4.00 -10.76
C ASN A 53 13.10 -3.60 -11.66
N GLY A 54 13.85 -2.57 -11.29
CA GLY A 54 14.85 -1.95 -12.14
C GLY A 54 16.29 -2.42 -11.92
N SER A 55 16.55 -3.49 -11.16
CA SER A 55 17.89 -4.06 -10.98
C SER A 55 18.03 -5.41 -11.69
N ASP A 56 19.25 -5.79 -12.01
CA ASP A 56 19.66 -7.01 -12.70
C ASP A 56 19.21 -8.30 -11.96
N TRP A 57 19.05 -8.25 -10.65
CA TRP A 57 18.48 -9.36 -9.88
C TRP A 57 17.06 -9.72 -10.34
N TYR A 58 16.22 -8.72 -10.64
CA TYR A 58 14.86 -9.00 -11.16
C TYR A 58 14.90 -9.61 -12.54
N ASP A 59 15.81 -9.15 -13.40
CA ASP A 59 16.00 -9.71 -14.74
C ASP A 59 16.45 -11.16 -14.62
N PHE A 60 17.46 -11.44 -13.77
CA PHE A 60 17.94 -12.79 -13.52
C PHE A 60 16.82 -13.73 -13.06
N VAL A 61 16.04 -13.38 -12.03
CA VAL A 61 15.00 -14.29 -11.51
C VAL A 61 13.83 -14.43 -12.49
N THR A 62 13.52 -13.45 -13.31
CA THR A 62 12.47 -13.57 -14.32
C THR A 62 12.91 -14.36 -15.53
N ASP A 63 14.20 -14.39 -15.84
CA ASP A 63 14.77 -15.22 -16.92
C ASP A 63 14.91 -16.68 -16.50
N GLN A 64 15.42 -16.93 -15.30
CA GLN A 64 15.66 -18.30 -14.81
C GLN A 64 14.38 -18.99 -14.32
N LEU A 65 13.47 -18.24 -13.71
CA LEU A 65 12.27 -18.76 -13.06
C LEU A 65 11.00 -18.43 -13.83
N THR A 66 9.92 -19.12 -13.50
CA THR A 66 8.59 -18.83 -14.05
C THR A 66 7.96 -17.54 -13.50
N LEU A 67 8.71 -16.77 -12.70
CA LEU A 67 8.32 -15.44 -12.22
C LEU A 67 8.18 -14.43 -13.38
N LYS A 68 7.32 -13.45 -13.15
CA LYS A 68 7.14 -12.30 -14.06
C LYS A 68 7.27 -11.03 -13.26
N SER A 69 7.71 -9.93 -13.88
CA SER A 69 7.85 -8.62 -13.24
C SER A 69 6.61 -8.17 -12.45
N LYS A 70 5.41 -8.48 -12.95
CA LYS A 70 4.15 -8.17 -12.25
C LYS A 70 3.91 -8.97 -10.97
N ASP A 71 4.60 -10.08 -10.76
CA ASP A 71 4.45 -10.94 -9.57
C ASP A 71 5.10 -10.31 -8.34
N PHE A 72 5.95 -9.30 -8.52
CA PHE A 72 6.51 -8.46 -7.46
C PHE A 72 5.55 -7.36 -6.99
N ASN A 73 4.45 -7.12 -7.73
CA ASN A 73 3.38 -6.26 -7.24
C ASN A 73 2.68 -6.91 -6.04
N SER A 74 2.38 -6.11 -5.03
CA SER A 74 1.87 -6.65 -3.77
C SER A 74 0.83 -5.78 -3.09
N PRO A 75 -0.12 -6.40 -2.37
CA PRO A 75 -0.98 -5.68 -1.46
C PRO A 75 -0.18 -5.14 -0.29
N GLY A 76 -0.69 -4.07 0.30
CA GLY A 76 -0.08 -3.45 1.46
C GLY A 76 -1.09 -2.78 2.38
N PHE A 77 -0.57 -2.38 3.51
CA PHE A 77 -1.28 -1.64 4.55
C PHE A 77 -0.47 -0.43 4.96
N GLY A 78 -1.14 0.69 5.24
CA GLY A 78 -0.49 1.90 5.69
C GLY A 78 -1.24 2.62 6.79
N LEU A 79 -0.48 3.34 7.61
CA LEU A 79 -0.96 4.23 8.65
C LEU A 79 -0.29 5.60 8.49
N ASP A 80 -1.08 6.68 8.55
CA ASP A 80 -0.55 8.03 8.62
C ASP A 80 -1.11 8.76 9.85
N ALA A 81 -0.23 9.35 10.62
CA ALA A 81 -0.57 10.29 11.69
C ALA A 81 -0.12 11.69 11.27
N SER A 82 -1.03 12.66 11.28
CA SER A 82 -0.74 14.03 10.81
C SER A 82 -1.14 15.06 11.83
N VAL A 83 -0.29 16.07 11.99
CA VAL A 83 -0.53 17.23 12.83
C VAL A 83 -0.53 18.49 11.96
N PRO A 84 -1.61 19.30 11.97
CA PRO A 84 -1.67 20.53 11.18
C PRO A 84 -0.72 21.60 11.77
N LEU A 85 0.24 22.02 10.97
CA LEU A 85 1.11 23.15 11.31
C LEU A 85 0.45 24.49 10.94
N THR A 86 -0.25 24.50 9.81
CA THR A 86 -1.01 25.66 9.33
C THR A 86 -2.39 25.25 8.82
N SER A 87 -3.14 26.14 8.17
CA SER A 87 -4.41 25.80 7.51
C SER A 87 -4.23 24.88 6.28
N ARG A 88 -3.00 24.78 5.74
CA ARG A 88 -2.68 24.03 4.52
C ARG A 88 -1.51 23.08 4.65
N ILE A 89 -0.69 23.21 5.68
CA ILE A 89 0.52 22.40 5.87
C ILE A 89 0.34 21.49 7.06
N ASP A 90 0.57 20.20 6.85
CA ASP A 90 0.60 19.20 7.91
C ASP A 90 1.98 18.54 7.98
N LEU A 91 2.45 18.26 9.17
CA LEU A 91 3.50 17.29 9.42
C LEU A 91 2.86 15.91 9.51
N GLN A 92 3.32 14.97 8.70
CA GLN A 92 2.76 13.62 8.62
C GLN A 92 3.83 12.58 8.87
N PHE A 93 3.56 11.63 9.74
CA PHE A 93 4.32 10.41 9.93
C PHE A 93 3.59 9.28 9.23
N SER A 94 4.32 8.50 8.43
CA SER A 94 3.79 7.36 7.68
C SER A 94 4.48 6.06 8.08
N PHE A 95 3.69 5.00 8.09
CA PHE A 95 4.11 3.62 8.20
C PHE A 95 3.44 2.82 7.09
N ASP A 96 4.21 2.10 6.29
CA ASP A 96 3.71 1.26 5.21
C ASP A 96 4.33 -0.13 5.29
N VAL A 97 3.55 -1.16 5.03
CA VAL A 97 4.02 -2.53 4.89
C VAL A 97 3.45 -3.17 3.64
N ASN A 98 4.31 -3.81 2.86
CA ASN A 98 3.97 -4.60 1.68
C ASN A 98 4.64 -5.97 1.78
N ARG A 99 3.99 -6.99 1.27
CA ARG A 99 4.56 -8.34 1.19
C ARG A 99 4.07 -9.04 -0.07
N MET A 100 5.02 -9.54 -0.84
CA MET A 100 4.82 -10.49 -1.92
C MET A 100 5.34 -11.86 -1.49
N ASN A 101 4.68 -12.92 -1.97
CA ASN A 101 5.10 -14.31 -1.81
C ASN A 101 4.65 -15.06 -3.07
N LYS A 102 5.59 -15.71 -3.75
CA LYS A 102 5.34 -16.44 -5.00
C LYS A 102 6.15 -17.73 -5.07
N THR A 103 5.48 -18.81 -5.40
CA THR A 103 6.11 -20.06 -5.83
C THR A 103 6.44 -19.95 -7.31
N SER A 104 7.61 -20.43 -7.69
CA SER A 104 8.11 -20.47 -9.05
C SER A 104 8.93 -21.73 -9.28
N GLU A 105 9.13 -22.07 -10.55
CA GLU A 105 9.92 -23.21 -11.01
C GLU A 105 11.03 -22.69 -11.94
N TYR A 106 12.13 -23.41 -12.04
CA TYR A 106 13.11 -23.16 -13.08
C TYR A 106 12.50 -23.44 -14.45
N ARG A 107 12.80 -22.60 -15.45
CA ARG A 107 12.24 -22.74 -16.81
C ARG A 107 12.83 -23.90 -17.59
N ASP A 108 14.15 -24.04 -17.54
CA ASP A 108 14.93 -24.90 -18.43
C ASP A 108 15.58 -26.07 -17.70
N TRP A 109 15.27 -26.24 -16.40
CA TRP A 109 15.90 -27.23 -15.55
C TRP A 109 14.86 -28.16 -14.90
N LEU A 110 15.18 -29.44 -14.84
CA LEU A 110 14.45 -30.47 -14.10
C LEU A 110 15.41 -31.18 -13.16
N ASP A 111 14.89 -31.74 -12.08
CA ASP A 111 15.67 -32.57 -11.18
C ASP A 111 16.05 -33.92 -11.84
N ASN A 112 16.82 -34.75 -11.13
CA ASN A 112 17.25 -36.07 -11.60
C ASN A 112 16.08 -37.02 -11.83
N ASN A 113 14.90 -36.75 -11.30
CA ASN A 113 13.67 -37.52 -11.49
C ASN A 113 12.75 -36.91 -12.55
N ARG A 114 13.20 -35.85 -13.26
CA ARG A 114 12.44 -35.07 -14.24
C ARG A 114 11.27 -34.31 -13.60
N LEU A 115 11.37 -33.93 -12.33
CA LEU A 115 10.40 -33.08 -11.65
C LEU A 115 10.83 -31.61 -11.72
N PRO A 116 9.89 -30.66 -11.68
CA PRO A 116 10.20 -29.24 -11.60
C PRO A 116 11.04 -28.93 -10.36
N ILE A 117 12.02 -28.04 -10.53
CA ILE A 117 12.82 -27.50 -9.42
C ILE A 117 12.10 -26.26 -8.90
N GLU A 118 11.46 -26.38 -7.74
CA GLU A 118 10.57 -25.35 -7.19
C GLU A 118 11.27 -24.52 -6.12
N GLN A 119 10.94 -23.23 -6.10
CA GLN A 119 11.31 -22.32 -5.03
C GLN A 119 10.24 -21.27 -4.72
N VAL A 120 10.28 -20.75 -3.52
CA VAL A 120 9.38 -19.68 -3.04
C VAL A 120 10.19 -18.41 -2.84
N THR A 121 9.82 -17.35 -3.56
CA THR A 121 10.38 -16.03 -3.39
C THR A 121 9.44 -15.17 -2.55
N THR A 122 9.95 -14.61 -1.47
CA THR A 122 9.23 -13.66 -0.60
C THR A 122 10.00 -12.35 -0.53
N LEU A 123 9.31 -11.23 -0.81
CA LEU A 123 9.82 -9.89 -0.59
C LEU A 123 8.87 -9.13 0.34
N ARG A 124 9.39 -8.67 1.46
CA ARG A 124 8.70 -7.83 2.43
C ARG A 124 9.37 -6.48 2.50
N GLU A 125 8.59 -5.42 2.45
CA GLU A 125 9.02 -4.05 2.63
C GLU A 125 8.25 -3.41 3.79
N ILE A 126 8.97 -2.70 4.67
CA ILE A 126 8.41 -1.86 5.72
C ILE A 126 9.05 -0.49 5.59
N ASN A 127 8.25 0.53 5.32
CA ASN A 127 8.71 1.91 5.21
C ASN A 127 8.17 2.76 6.36
N VAL A 128 9.04 3.51 7.00
CA VAL A 128 8.69 4.51 8.02
C VAL A 128 9.25 5.86 7.60
N GLY A 129 8.44 6.93 7.69
CA GLY A 129 8.90 8.22 7.20
C GLY A 129 8.19 9.42 7.79
N GLY A 130 8.89 10.56 7.70
CA GLY A 130 8.36 11.89 7.99
C GLY A 130 8.09 12.65 6.69
N ASN A 131 6.93 13.28 6.59
CA ASN A 131 6.48 13.93 5.38
C ASN A 131 5.93 15.33 5.68
N ILE A 132 6.03 16.22 4.72
CA ILE A 132 5.29 17.46 4.67
C ILE A 132 4.16 17.28 3.66
N ARG A 133 2.93 17.48 4.12
CA ARG A 133 1.74 17.42 3.29
C ARG A 133 1.17 18.82 3.11
N PHE A 134 0.95 19.22 1.87
CA PHE A 134 0.38 20.51 1.49
C PHE A 134 -1.02 20.34 0.90
N GLY A 135 -2.04 20.89 1.58
CA GLY A 135 -3.40 21.00 1.07
C GLY A 135 -3.50 22.07 0.00
N LEU A 136 -3.88 21.70 -1.22
CA LEU A 136 -4.12 22.67 -2.30
C LEU A 136 -5.27 23.63 -1.96
N THR A 137 -6.12 23.20 -1.05
CA THR A 137 -7.18 24.02 -0.45
C THR A 137 -7.11 23.91 1.07
N GLU A 138 -7.64 24.90 1.76
CA GLU A 138 -7.81 24.81 3.21
C GLU A 138 -8.77 23.70 3.59
N ARG A 139 -8.48 22.97 4.67
CA ARG A 139 -9.32 21.86 5.16
C ARG A 139 -10.69 22.29 5.67
N GLY A 140 -10.84 23.56 6.02
CA GLY A 140 -12.07 24.15 6.51
C GLY A 140 -11.89 25.62 6.81
N ARG A 141 -12.96 26.26 7.23
CA ARG A 141 -13.01 27.69 7.55
C ARG A 141 -13.51 27.90 8.99
N GLN A 142 -12.78 28.68 9.75
CA GLN A 142 -13.24 29.12 11.05
C GLN A 142 -14.23 30.29 10.87
N VAL A 143 -15.46 30.11 11.35
CA VAL A 143 -16.54 31.10 11.23
C VAL A 143 -16.67 31.91 12.52
N SER A 144 -16.41 31.26 13.65
CA SER A 144 -16.33 31.92 14.96
C SER A 144 -15.33 31.18 15.85
N ARG A 145 -15.08 31.70 17.07
CA ARG A 145 -14.13 31.08 18.02
C ARG A 145 -14.41 29.58 18.29
N LEU A 146 -15.68 29.17 18.22
CA LEU A 146 -16.14 27.81 18.54
C LEU A 146 -16.79 27.09 17.33
N VAL A 147 -16.68 27.63 16.10
CA VAL A 147 -17.33 27.06 14.93
C VAL A 147 -16.34 26.96 13.79
N TRP A 148 -15.97 25.72 13.49
CA TRP A 148 -15.16 25.38 12.32
C TRP A 148 -15.98 24.57 11.33
N VAL A 149 -16.02 25.01 10.08
CA VAL A 149 -16.76 24.35 9.00
C VAL A 149 -15.78 23.60 8.12
N PRO A 150 -15.78 22.25 8.16
CA PRO A 150 -14.89 21.43 7.34
C PRO A 150 -15.24 21.51 5.87
N ARG A 151 -14.22 21.52 5.00
CA ARG A 151 -14.39 21.43 3.55
C ARG A 151 -14.74 19.99 3.15
N LYS A 152 -15.58 19.84 2.12
CA LYS A 152 -16.03 18.52 1.64
C LYS A 152 -14.94 17.78 0.86
N ILE A 153 -14.14 18.48 0.07
CA ILE A 153 -13.09 17.90 -0.79
C ILE A 153 -11.81 18.69 -0.55
N VAL A 154 -10.73 18.00 -0.20
CA VAL A 154 -9.42 18.60 0.10
C VAL A 154 -8.35 17.85 -0.71
N PRO A 155 -8.01 18.32 -1.90
CA PRO A 155 -6.88 17.78 -2.65
C PRO A 155 -5.57 18.19 -1.98
N PHE A 156 -4.57 17.32 -2.06
CA PHE A 156 -3.27 17.52 -1.44
C PHE A 156 -2.13 16.92 -2.25
N VAL A 157 -0.94 17.43 -2.00
CA VAL A 157 0.34 16.86 -2.44
C VAL A 157 1.29 16.83 -1.26
N GLY A 158 2.34 16.06 -1.34
CA GLY A 158 3.34 16.00 -0.29
C GLY A 158 4.62 15.31 -0.74
N ALA A 159 5.63 15.47 0.09
CA ALA A 159 6.91 14.82 -0.08
C ALA A 159 7.52 14.52 1.30
N GLY A 160 8.40 13.55 1.35
CA GLY A 160 9.08 13.21 2.57
C GLY A 160 10.23 12.24 2.37
N ALA A 161 10.87 11.94 3.50
CA ALA A 161 11.96 10.99 3.56
C ALA A 161 11.80 10.08 4.76
N GLY A 162 12.48 8.93 4.71
CA GLY A 162 12.37 7.94 5.75
C GLY A 162 13.40 6.85 5.64
N ALA A 163 13.09 5.71 6.21
CA ALA A 163 13.88 4.50 6.13
C ALA A 163 12.98 3.32 5.74
N LEU A 164 13.46 2.52 4.80
CA LEU A 164 12.81 1.31 4.33
C LEU A 164 13.62 0.10 4.80
N ASN A 165 12.96 -0.81 5.51
CA ASN A 165 13.47 -2.15 5.77
C ASN A 165 12.94 -3.10 4.72
N TYR A 166 13.83 -3.84 4.08
CA TYR A 166 13.43 -4.94 3.21
C TYR A 166 13.90 -6.27 3.77
N ARG A 167 13.22 -7.33 3.39
CA ARG A 167 13.65 -8.72 3.56
C ARG A 167 13.26 -9.51 2.33
N LEU A 168 14.28 -9.90 1.57
CA LEU A 168 14.20 -10.81 0.44
C LEU A 168 14.58 -12.21 0.91
N GLN A 169 13.79 -13.20 0.61
CA GLN A 169 14.03 -14.59 0.94
C GLN A 169 13.65 -15.47 -0.23
N GLN A 170 14.56 -16.37 -0.62
CA GLN A 170 14.30 -17.44 -1.56
C GLN A 170 14.54 -18.77 -0.85
N THR A 171 13.57 -19.66 -0.87
CA THR A 171 13.62 -20.98 -0.20
C THR A 171 13.15 -22.04 -1.15
N GLY A 172 13.86 -23.14 -1.24
CA GLY A 172 13.52 -24.27 -2.09
C GLY A 172 14.74 -24.92 -2.70
N ASP A 173 14.57 -25.44 -3.91
CA ASP A 173 15.61 -26.16 -4.61
C ASP A 173 16.32 -25.24 -5.61
N PHE A 174 17.64 -25.32 -5.64
CA PHE A 174 18.51 -24.50 -6.48
C PHE A 174 19.41 -25.39 -7.34
N VAL A 175 19.84 -24.85 -8.47
CA VAL A 175 20.78 -25.51 -9.38
C VAL A 175 22.17 -24.92 -9.13
N ASP A 176 23.15 -25.79 -8.84
CA ASP A 176 24.55 -25.40 -8.88
C ASP A 176 25.03 -25.38 -10.32
N TYR A 177 25.43 -24.22 -10.82
CA TYR A 177 25.88 -24.05 -12.20
C TYR A 177 27.27 -24.62 -12.47
N ILE A 178 28.01 -25.13 -11.45
CA ILE A 178 29.32 -25.70 -11.59
C ILE A 178 29.21 -27.22 -11.90
N ASP A 179 28.43 -27.95 -11.11
CA ASP A 179 28.29 -29.38 -11.21
C ASP A 179 26.90 -29.84 -11.67
N LEU A 180 25.99 -28.90 -11.88
CA LEU A 180 24.60 -29.09 -12.27
C LEU A 180 23.80 -29.92 -11.24
N GLY A 181 24.26 -29.97 -10.03
CA GLY A 181 23.56 -30.57 -8.90
C GLY A 181 22.37 -29.74 -8.42
N VAL A 182 21.33 -30.43 -7.94
CA VAL A 182 20.20 -29.77 -7.28
C VAL A 182 20.39 -29.88 -5.79
N PHE A 183 20.30 -28.77 -5.08
CA PHE A 183 20.41 -28.69 -3.62
C PHE A 183 19.29 -27.84 -3.05
N SER A 184 18.84 -28.17 -1.84
CA SER A 184 17.84 -27.38 -1.13
C SER A 184 18.50 -26.40 -0.16
N ASP A 185 18.13 -25.11 -0.23
CA ASP A 185 18.68 -24.09 0.65
C ASP A 185 17.68 -22.93 0.87
N GLN A 186 18.10 -21.96 1.70
CA GLN A 186 17.38 -20.73 1.96
C GLN A 186 18.33 -19.55 1.93
N PHE A 187 18.22 -18.72 0.94
CA PHE A 187 18.94 -17.47 0.82
C PHE A 187 18.14 -16.31 1.39
N THR A 188 18.78 -15.44 2.17
CA THR A 188 18.12 -14.29 2.80
C THR A 188 18.99 -13.06 2.73
N SER A 189 18.41 -11.96 2.24
CA SER A 189 18.99 -10.62 2.30
C SER A 189 18.03 -9.69 3.00
N GLU A 190 18.51 -8.93 3.99
CA GLU A 190 17.72 -7.95 4.70
C GLU A 190 18.55 -6.74 5.09
N GLY A 191 17.91 -5.58 5.17
CA GLY A 191 18.61 -4.37 5.55
C GLY A 191 17.70 -3.16 5.66
N TRP A 192 18.28 -2.05 6.10
CA TRP A 192 17.66 -0.75 6.15
C TRP A 192 18.32 0.17 5.13
N THR A 193 17.51 0.88 4.38
CA THR A 193 17.97 1.86 3.41
C THR A 193 17.22 3.19 3.54
N PRO A 194 17.87 4.32 3.28
CA PRO A 194 17.16 5.59 3.14
C PRO A 194 16.08 5.51 2.06
N SER A 195 14.97 6.15 2.30
CA SER A 195 13.89 6.26 1.32
C SER A 195 13.44 7.71 1.16
N ALA A 196 13.00 8.05 -0.05
CA ALA A 196 12.34 9.32 -0.34
C ALA A 196 11.02 9.05 -1.03
N GLN A 197 10.03 9.90 -0.80
CA GLN A 197 8.72 9.72 -1.44
C GLN A 197 8.06 11.05 -1.79
N VAL A 198 7.26 11.01 -2.85
CA VAL A 198 6.30 12.05 -3.19
C VAL A 198 4.92 11.42 -3.29
N PHE A 199 3.91 12.18 -2.95
CA PHE A 199 2.54 11.68 -2.99
C PHE A 199 1.54 12.78 -3.29
N GLY A 200 0.38 12.37 -3.76
CA GLY A 200 -0.75 13.27 -3.99
C GLY A 200 -2.06 12.52 -3.96
N GLY A 201 -3.11 13.21 -3.56
CA GLY A 201 -4.40 12.58 -3.40
C GLY A 201 -5.51 13.55 -3.05
N VAL A 202 -6.62 12.99 -2.58
CA VAL A 202 -7.80 13.75 -2.20
C VAL A 202 -8.45 13.15 -0.96
N ASP A 203 -8.82 14.01 -0.01
CA ASP A 203 -9.70 13.67 1.10
C ASP A 203 -11.12 14.11 0.75
N VAL A 204 -12.07 13.20 0.85
CA VAL A 204 -13.49 13.45 0.65
C VAL A 204 -14.24 13.22 1.96
N ARG A 205 -14.83 14.25 2.51
CA ARG A 205 -15.61 14.17 3.77
C ARG A 205 -16.90 13.36 3.56
N VAL A 206 -17.05 12.30 4.33
CA VAL A 206 -18.25 11.47 4.36
C VAL A 206 -19.12 11.79 5.60
N PHE A 207 -18.47 11.97 6.75
CA PHE A 207 -19.11 12.37 8.00
C PHE A 207 -18.39 13.57 8.63
N LYS A 208 -18.90 14.08 9.74
CA LYS A 208 -18.33 15.27 10.41
C LYS A 208 -16.82 15.15 10.69
N ARG A 209 -16.37 13.97 11.12
CA ARG A 209 -14.98 13.68 11.51
C ARG A 209 -14.34 12.55 10.71
N VAL A 210 -14.99 12.11 9.62
CA VAL A 210 -14.52 10.98 8.81
C VAL A 210 -14.41 11.41 7.36
N TYR A 211 -13.23 11.19 6.79
CA TYR A 211 -12.94 11.37 5.37
C TYR A 211 -12.56 10.03 4.75
N VAL A 212 -12.87 9.85 3.50
CA VAL A 212 -12.28 8.84 2.63
C VAL A 212 -11.11 9.50 1.92
N THR A 213 -9.96 8.87 1.98
CA THR A 213 -8.72 9.32 1.32
C THR A 213 -8.40 8.38 0.17
N VAL A 214 -8.04 8.93 -0.97
CA VAL A 214 -7.43 8.19 -2.09
C VAL A 214 -6.16 8.92 -2.47
N ASP A 215 -5.05 8.19 -2.55
CA ASP A 215 -3.75 8.77 -2.90
C ASP A 215 -2.88 7.83 -3.73
N GLY A 216 -1.96 8.43 -4.49
CA GLY A 216 -0.86 7.78 -5.16
C GLY A 216 0.45 8.25 -4.56
N ARG A 217 1.38 7.30 -4.33
CA ARG A 217 2.72 7.56 -3.76
C ARG A 217 3.77 6.93 -4.65
N TYR A 218 4.82 7.67 -4.93
CA TYR A 218 6.01 7.15 -5.56
C TYR A 218 7.17 7.19 -4.57
N LEU A 219 7.77 6.05 -4.33
CA LEU A 219 8.85 5.87 -3.36
C LEU A 219 10.11 5.46 -4.12
N TRP A 220 11.25 6.04 -3.74
CA TRP A 220 12.58 5.69 -4.20
C TRP A 220 13.35 5.08 -3.05
N ALA A 221 13.89 3.89 -3.28
CA ALA A 221 14.81 3.22 -2.37
C ALA A 221 15.60 2.15 -3.15
N ALA A 222 16.84 1.91 -2.76
CA ALA A 222 17.67 0.81 -3.23
C ALA A 222 18.61 0.38 -2.11
N HIS A 223 19.02 -0.91 -2.11
CA HIS A 223 19.94 -1.45 -1.10
C HIS A 223 20.77 -2.58 -1.70
N ASP A 224 22.05 -2.64 -1.31
CA ASP A 224 22.94 -3.73 -1.70
C ASP A 224 22.41 -5.06 -1.16
N LEU A 225 22.45 -6.09 -1.97
CA LEU A 225 22.06 -7.43 -1.58
C LEU A 225 23.11 -8.04 -0.63
N GLY A 226 22.68 -9.04 0.16
CA GLY A 226 23.56 -9.77 1.07
C GLY A 226 24.58 -10.64 0.35
N ARG A 227 25.44 -11.32 1.15
CA ARG A 227 26.60 -12.11 0.66
C ARG A 227 26.23 -13.22 -0.32
N ASP A 228 25.00 -13.71 -0.28
CA ASP A 228 24.53 -14.80 -1.14
C ASP A 228 24.23 -14.32 -2.56
N TRP A 229 24.23 -13.00 -2.80
CA TRP A 229 23.98 -12.34 -4.09
C TRP A 229 25.12 -11.37 -4.44
N ILE A 230 26.37 -11.85 -4.34
CA ILE A 230 27.54 -11.10 -4.78
C ILE A 230 27.43 -10.89 -6.29
N ASP A 231 27.90 -9.74 -6.77
CA ASP A 231 27.91 -9.32 -8.19
C ASP A 231 26.58 -8.80 -8.75
N PHE A 232 25.47 -8.80 -7.98
CA PHE A 232 24.26 -8.11 -8.39
C PHE A 232 24.32 -6.63 -8.03
N GLU A 233 23.69 -5.80 -8.87
CA GLU A 233 23.42 -4.40 -8.56
C GLU A 233 22.53 -4.26 -7.32
N PRO A 234 22.54 -3.06 -6.67
CA PRO A 234 21.62 -2.82 -5.55
C PRO A 234 20.18 -3.12 -5.92
N LEU A 235 19.49 -3.88 -5.05
CA LEU A 235 18.08 -4.24 -5.26
C LEU A 235 17.23 -2.97 -5.33
N ASP A 236 16.53 -2.79 -6.44
CA ASP A 236 15.62 -1.67 -6.64
C ASP A 236 14.30 -1.93 -5.89
N LEU A 237 14.06 -1.13 -4.85
CA LEU A 237 12.86 -1.15 -4.02
C LEU A 237 11.93 0.03 -4.36
N THR A 238 12.19 0.68 -5.50
CA THR A 238 11.40 1.79 -6.01
C THR A 238 10.06 1.29 -6.53
N GLY A 239 9.00 2.05 -6.26
CA GLY A 239 7.69 1.66 -6.75
C GLY A 239 6.63 2.73 -6.59
N PHE A 240 5.54 2.54 -7.32
CA PHE A 240 4.33 3.34 -7.19
C PHE A 240 3.29 2.60 -6.33
N ARG A 241 2.74 3.28 -5.33
CA ARG A 241 1.65 2.75 -4.49
C ARG A 241 0.39 3.53 -4.75
N MET A 242 -0.69 2.83 -5.04
CA MET A 242 -2.04 3.38 -5.05
C MET A 242 -2.75 2.95 -3.78
N SER A 243 -3.36 3.87 -3.05
CA SER A 243 -4.00 3.57 -1.78
C SER A 243 -5.37 4.22 -1.62
N GLY A 244 -6.20 3.56 -0.83
CA GLY A 244 -7.49 4.06 -0.38
C GLY A 244 -7.68 3.79 1.10
N GLY A 245 -8.28 4.73 1.82
CA GLY A 245 -8.39 4.60 3.27
C GLY A 245 -9.40 5.51 3.92
N ILE A 246 -9.46 5.39 5.24
CA ILE A 246 -10.30 6.19 6.12
C ILE A 246 -9.41 7.10 6.95
N ASN A 247 -9.73 8.39 6.93
CA ASN A 247 -9.05 9.42 7.68
C ASN A 247 -9.99 9.94 8.79
N LEU A 248 -9.58 9.77 10.03
CA LEU A 248 -10.27 10.22 11.22
C LEU A 248 -9.69 11.56 11.70
N VAL A 249 -10.56 12.47 12.07
CA VAL A 249 -10.23 13.84 12.46
C VAL A 249 -10.57 14.05 13.94
N PHE A 250 -9.65 14.55 14.74
CA PHE A 250 -9.82 14.78 16.18
C PHE A 250 -9.16 16.07 16.66
#